data_7fb85c1e2c6b00da9effb1de24db84bb
#
_entry.id   7fb85c1e2c6b00da9effb1de24db84bb
#
_cell.length_a   1.000
_cell.length_b   1.000
_cell.length_c   1.000
_cell.angle_alpha   90.00
_cell.angle_beta   90.00
_cell.angle_gamma   90.00
#
_symmetry.space_group_name_H-M   'P 1'
#
loop_
_entity.id
_entity.type
_entity.pdbx_description
1 polymer ?
#
loop_
_entity_poly.entity_id
_entity_poly.type
_entity_poly.pdbx_seq_one_letter_code
_entity_poly.pdbx_strand_id
1 'polypeptide(L)'
;MPIAAWLTLGAFIGVVHLRCSQRLLQSVLSESESQSIPRYPIWMLPVAAALGAATAVVVADASSPATSAHLIVVSSLLLMQAPLDMCSRRLSRPVSLIALVAVVAIVMTTAIQRGEATLLLQPAAITILVVFAYAVVHRVSPASLGWGDVVLVAPLACSLAAVSPDRVIIWQLVSSLSGAVHGVMSRFIGRGSSIAFGPHLLLAAWLVLVPSV
;
A
#
# COMPACT_ATOMS: atom_id res chain seq x y z
N MET A 1 13.04 -17.78 16.68
CA MET A 1 12.65 -18.76 15.62
C MET A 1 13.75 -18.75 14.55
N PRO A 2 14.03 -19.87 13.86
CA PRO A 2 14.99 -19.86 12.75
C PRO A 2 14.44 -19.06 11.57
N ILE A 3 15.33 -18.41 10.81
CA ILE A 3 14.98 -17.54 9.66
C ILE A 3 14.11 -18.27 8.64
N ALA A 4 14.34 -19.57 8.45
CA ALA A 4 13.54 -20.42 7.56
C ALA A 4 12.05 -20.46 7.96
N ALA A 5 11.74 -20.43 9.25
CA ALA A 5 10.35 -20.41 9.73
C ALA A 5 9.66 -19.08 9.41
N TRP A 6 10.37 -17.94 9.51
CA TRP A 6 9.85 -16.65 9.11
C TRP A 6 9.63 -16.55 7.60
N LEU A 7 10.56 -17.06 6.80
CA LEU A 7 10.41 -17.12 5.34
C LEU A 7 9.20 -17.94 4.93
N THR A 8 8.99 -19.12 5.51
CA THR A 8 7.85 -19.98 5.17
C THR A 8 6.52 -19.39 5.62
N LEU A 9 6.47 -18.84 6.83
CA LEU A 9 5.27 -18.18 7.36
C LEU A 9 4.90 -16.96 6.53
N GLY A 10 5.88 -16.10 6.21
CA GLY A 10 5.68 -14.92 5.41
C GLY A 10 5.22 -15.25 3.97
N ALA A 11 5.83 -16.24 3.34
CA ALA A 11 5.41 -16.71 2.02
C ALA A 11 3.97 -17.22 2.04
N PHE A 12 3.58 -18.00 3.05
CA PHE A 12 2.21 -18.48 3.22
C PHE A 12 1.22 -17.33 3.39
N ILE A 13 1.53 -16.37 4.27
CA ILE A 13 0.71 -15.16 4.49
C ILE A 13 0.56 -14.37 3.19
N GLY A 14 1.64 -14.19 2.42
CA GLY A 14 1.60 -13.50 1.12
C GLY A 14 0.63 -14.16 0.13
N VAL A 15 0.67 -15.48 0.03
CA VAL A 15 -0.26 -16.24 -0.82
C VAL A 15 -1.70 -16.13 -0.33
N VAL A 16 -1.93 -16.19 0.98
CA VAL A 16 -3.28 -16.01 1.57
C VAL A 16 -3.84 -14.63 1.25
N HIS A 17 -3.04 -13.57 1.40
CA HIS A 17 -3.46 -12.20 1.05
C HIS A 17 -3.84 -12.09 -0.43
N LEU A 18 -3.05 -12.65 -1.33
CA LEU A 18 -3.37 -12.66 -2.76
C LEU A 18 -4.69 -13.40 -3.05
N ARG A 19 -4.95 -14.52 -2.38
CA ARG A 19 -6.21 -15.26 -2.51
C ARG A 19 -7.40 -14.48 -1.96
N CYS A 20 -7.23 -13.80 -0.83
CA CYS A 20 -8.26 -12.91 -0.27
C CYS A 20 -8.55 -11.75 -1.23
N SER A 21 -7.51 -11.14 -1.82
CA SER A 21 -7.64 -10.10 -2.84
C SER A 21 -8.44 -10.60 -4.05
N GLN A 22 -8.19 -11.82 -4.52
CA GLN A 22 -8.94 -12.40 -5.63
C GLN A 22 -10.43 -12.61 -5.30
N ARG A 23 -10.75 -13.04 -4.07
CA ARG A 23 -12.16 -13.17 -3.61
C ARG A 23 -12.85 -11.81 -3.51
N LEU A 24 -12.14 -10.80 -2.99
CA LEU A 24 -12.62 -9.41 -2.96
C LEU A 24 -12.91 -8.89 -4.37
N LEU A 25 -12.03 -9.14 -5.33
CA LEU A 25 -12.26 -8.79 -6.72
C LEU A 25 -13.54 -9.42 -7.24
N GLN A 26 -13.76 -10.70 -6.93
CA GLN A 26 -14.96 -11.43 -7.33
C GLN A 26 -16.24 -10.82 -6.73
N SER A 27 -16.22 -10.44 -5.45
CA SER A 27 -17.39 -9.84 -4.80
C SER A 27 -17.71 -8.44 -5.34
N VAL A 28 -16.69 -7.64 -5.62
CA VAL A 28 -16.86 -6.26 -6.13
C VAL A 28 -17.35 -6.25 -7.59
N LEU A 29 -16.95 -7.22 -8.40
CA LEU A 29 -17.33 -7.30 -9.81
C LEU A 29 -18.65 -8.06 -10.05
N SER A 30 -19.03 -8.99 -9.17
CA SER A 30 -20.29 -9.75 -9.31
C SER A 30 -21.54 -8.89 -9.16
N GLU A 31 -21.43 -7.71 -8.55
CA GLU A 31 -22.56 -6.77 -8.41
C GLU A 31 -22.80 -5.90 -9.66
N SER A 32 -21.83 -5.79 -10.56
CA SER A 32 -21.93 -4.85 -11.68
C SER A 32 -21.83 -5.43 -13.09
N GLU A 33 -21.27 -6.61 -13.29
CA GLU A 33 -21.05 -7.17 -14.63
C GLU A 33 -21.00 -8.71 -14.64
N SER A 34 -21.88 -9.33 -15.40
CA SER A 34 -21.94 -10.76 -15.72
C SER A 34 -20.80 -11.26 -16.63
N GLN A 35 -19.73 -10.48 -16.80
CA GLN A 35 -18.61 -10.82 -17.68
C GLN A 35 -17.43 -11.38 -16.90
N SER A 36 -16.73 -12.33 -17.52
CA SER A 36 -15.61 -13.11 -17.00
C SER A 36 -14.69 -12.33 -16.05
N ILE A 37 -14.77 -12.66 -14.76
CA ILE A 37 -13.91 -12.08 -13.72
C ILE A 37 -12.45 -12.38 -14.07
N PRO A 38 -11.60 -11.38 -14.23
CA PRO A 38 -10.21 -11.60 -14.57
C PRO A 38 -9.53 -12.41 -13.45
N ARG A 39 -8.93 -13.54 -13.82
CA ARG A 39 -8.09 -14.32 -12.90
C ARG A 39 -6.73 -13.66 -12.80
N TYR A 40 -6.18 -13.61 -11.60
CA TYR A 40 -4.82 -13.13 -11.42
C TYR A 40 -3.82 -14.01 -12.19
N PRO A 41 -2.88 -13.41 -12.92
CA PRO A 41 -1.82 -14.14 -13.60
C PRO A 41 -1.04 -15.01 -12.61
N ILE A 42 -0.68 -16.22 -13.01
CA ILE A 42 -0.03 -17.20 -12.14
C ILE A 42 1.31 -16.70 -11.57
N TRP A 43 1.99 -15.79 -12.26
CA TRP A 43 3.24 -15.19 -11.79
C TRP A 43 3.07 -14.29 -10.55
N MET A 44 1.85 -13.84 -10.23
CA MET A 44 1.59 -13.08 -9.00
C MET A 44 1.76 -13.93 -7.74
N LEU A 45 1.59 -15.25 -7.82
CA LEU A 45 1.77 -16.13 -6.65
C LEU A 45 3.21 -16.10 -6.10
N PRO A 46 4.26 -16.34 -6.91
CA PRO A 46 5.63 -16.25 -6.40
C PRO A 46 6.01 -14.84 -5.96
N VAL A 47 5.49 -13.79 -6.59
CA VAL A 47 5.73 -12.41 -6.17
C VAL A 47 5.11 -12.14 -4.80
N ALA A 48 3.87 -12.55 -4.57
CA ALA A 48 3.20 -12.40 -3.28
C ALA A 48 3.90 -13.21 -2.17
N ALA A 49 4.34 -14.43 -2.48
CA ALA A 49 5.11 -15.24 -1.56
C ALA A 49 6.46 -14.58 -1.19
N ALA A 50 7.18 -14.04 -2.17
CA ALA A 50 8.46 -13.36 -1.95
C ALA A 50 8.29 -12.08 -1.12
N LEU A 51 7.29 -11.25 -1.41
CA LEU A 51 7.00 -10.04 -0.63
C LEU A 51 6.58 -10.38 0.80
N GLY A 52 5.75 -11.39 1.00
CA GLY A 52 5.36 -11.86 2.32
C GLY A 52 6.55 -12.38 3.12
N ALA A 53 7.41 -13.18 2.48
CA ALA A 53 8.64 -13.68 3.09
C ALA A 53 9.61 -12.56 3.48
N ALA A 54 9.84 -11.60 2.56
CA ALA A 54 10.70 -10.44 2.83
C ALA A 54 10.16 -9.61 4.01
N THR A 55 8.86 -9.34 4.03
CA THR A 55 8.23 -8.62 5.15
C THR A 55 8.40 -9.37 6.47
N ALA A 56 8.21 -10.68 6.50
CA ALA A 56 8.32 -11.48 7.71
C ALA A 56 9.75 -11.47 8.28
N VAL A 57 10.77 -11.56 7.41
CA VAL A 57 12.18 -11.47 7.83
C VAL A 57 12.50 -10.11 8.41
N VAL A 58 12.08 -9.02 7.72
CA VAL A 58 12.31 -7.66 8.19
C VAL A 58 11.62 -7.41 9.55
N VAL A 59 10.37 -7.87 9.71
CA VAL A 59 9.63 -7.77 10.97
C VAL A 59 10.28 -8.58 12.09
N ALA A 60 10.85 -9.75 11.77
CA ALA A 60 11.52 -10.60 12.74
C ALA A 60 12.80 -9.98 13.32
N ASP A 61 13.49 -9.13 12.54
CA ASP A 61 14.72 -8.42 12.93
C ASP A 61 14.44 -7.00 13.45
N ALA A 62 13.18 -6.62 13.53
CA ALA A 62 12.77 -5.27 13.87
C ALA A 62 13.05 -4.89 15.34
N SER A 63 13.68 -3.75 15.53
CA SER A 63 13.93 -3.16 16.85
C SER A 63 12.72 -2.42 17.43
N SER A 64 11.76 -2.01 16.57
CA SER A 64 10.58 -1.23 16.95
C SER A 64 9.28 -1.94 16.61
N PRO A 65 8.49 -2.37 17.64
CA PRO A 65 7.18 -3.00 17.41
C PRO A 65 6.20 -2.10 16.65
N ALA A 66 6.23 -0.79 16.88
CA ALA A 66 5.35 0.16 16.18
C ALA A 66 5.69 0.22 14.69
N THR A 67 6.96 0.32 14.33
CA THR A 67 7.41 0.34 12.92
C THR A 67 7.06 -0.97 12.22
N SER A 68 7.24 -2.10 12.90
CA SER A 68 6.84 -3.43 12.40
C SER A 68 5.35 -3.49 12.11
N ALA A 69 4.51 -2.95 13.01
CA ALA A 69 3.08 -2.91 12.81
C ALA A 69 2.68 -2.07 11.57
N HIS A 70 3.31 -0.91 11.36
CA HIS A 70 3.12 -0.10 10.15
C HIS A 70 3.53 -0.87 8.89
N LEU A 71 4.68 -1.54 8.90
CA LEU A 71 5.16 -2.35 7.79
C LEU A 71 4.19 -3.50 7.45
N ILE A 72 3.63 -4.17 8.46
CA ILE A 72 2.63 -5.23 8.27
C ILE A 72 1.38 -4.68 7.58
N VAL A 73 0.85 -3.53 8.01
CA VAL A 73 -0.33 -2.91 7.39
C VAL A 73 -0.04 -2.53 5.94
N VAL A 74 1.09 -1.87 5.67
CA VAL A 74 1.46 -1.47 4.30
C VAL A 74 1.71 -2.68 3.41
N SER A 75 2.36 -3.74 3.92
CA SER A 75 2.54 -5.00 3.18
C SER A 75 1.22 -5.68 2.85
N SER A 76 0.28 -5.69 3.81
CA SER A 76 -1.07 -6.22 3.59
C SER A 76 -1.81 -5.44 2.51
N LEU A 77 -1.72 -4.11 2.53
CA LEU A 77 -2.27 -3.27 1.47
C LEU A 77 -1.63 -3.56 0.11
N LEU A 78 -0.29 -3.67 0.06
CA LEU A 78 0.44 -3.98 -1.17
C LEU A 78 -0.02 -5.31 -1.77
N LEU A 79 -0.11 -6.36 -0.96
CA LEU A 79 -0.50 -7.70 -1.39
C LEU A 79 -1.98 -7.80 -1.80
N MET A 80 -2.84 -6.97 -1.23
CA MET A 80 -4.28 -6.98 -1.53
C MET A 80 -4.66 -6.02 -2.65
N GLN A 81 -4.16 -4.80 -2.63
CA GLN A 81 -4.62 -3.72 -3.49
C GLN A 81 -3.82 -3.61 -4.80
N ALA A 82 -2.51 -3.92 -4.80
CA ALA A 82 -1.73 -3.80 -6.03
C ALA A 82 -2.18 -4.79 -7.13
N PRO A 83 -2.43 -6.08 -6.84
CA PRO A 83 -2.99 -7.00 -7.83
C PRO A 83 -4.39 -6.57 -8.33
N LEU A 84 -5.22 -6.04 -7.41
CA LEU A 84 -6.55 -5.56 -7.74
C LEU A 84 -6.47 -4.39 -8.73
N ASP A 85 -5.63 -3.40 -8.46
CA ASP A 85 -5.46 -2.23 -9.32
C ASP A 85 -4.81 -2.59 -10.67
N MET A 86 -3.84 -3.50 -10.69
CA MET A 86 -3.22 -3.98 -11.93
C MET A 86 -4.21 -4.69 -12.85
N CYS A 87 -5.18 -5.42 -12.30
CA CYS A 87 -6.13 -6.20 -13.08
C CYS A 87 -7.41 -5.44 -13.43
N SER A 88 -7.91 -4.59 -12.53
CA SER A 88 -9.21 -3.94 -12.66
C SER A 88 -9.16 -2.42 -12.71
N ARG A 89 -8.00 -1.81 -12.42
CA ARG A 89 -7.82 -0.36 -12.23
C ARG A 89 -8.81 0.22 -11.20
N ARG A 90 -9.16 -0.59 -10.21
CA ARG A 90 -10.09 -0.22 -9.14
C ARG A 90 -9.46 -0.59 -7.81
N LEU A 91 -9.28 0.37 -6.94
CA LEU A 91 -8.86 0.17 -5.57
C LEU A 91 -10.08 -0.01 -4.65
N SER A 92 -9.98 -0.95 -3.73
CA SER A 92 -11.03 -1.19 -2.73
C SER A 92 -10.98 -0.12 -1.64
N ARG A 93 -11.93 0.83 -1.65
CA ARG A 93 -12.06 1.87 -0.63
C ARG A 93 -12.24 1.30 0.78
N PRO A 94 -13.10 0.28 1.01
CA PRO A 94 -13.25 -0.31 2.34
C PRO A 94 -11.93 -0.85 2.90
N VAL A 95 -11.11 -1.52 2.07
CA VAL A 95 -9.80 -2.03 2.50
C VAL A 95 -8.85 -0.90 2.90
N SER A 96 -8.81 0.19 2.12
CA SER A 96 -8.01 1.37 2.46
C SER A 96 -8.48 2.05 3.75
N LEU A 97 -9.79 2.13 3.98
CA LEU A 97 -10.36 2.71 5.22
C LEU A 97 -10.07 1.84 6.45
N ILE A 98 -10.21 0.51 6.33
CA ILE A 98 -9.83 -0.42 7.40
C ILE A 98 -8.35 -0.28 7.74
N ALA A 99 -7.49 -0.18 6.73
CA ALA A 99 -6.07 0.05 6.95
C ALA A 99 -5.80 1.40 7.62
N LEU A 100 -6.52 2.47 7.25
CA LEU A 100 -6.40 3.77 7.93
C LEU A 100 -6.77 3.66 9.41
N VAL A 101 -7.88 2.98 9.74
CA VAL A 101 -8.27 2.74 11.13
C VAL A 101 -7.19 1.97 11.89
N ALA A 102 -6.61 0.93 11.29
CA ALA A 102 -5.53 0.17 11.90
C ALA A 102 -4.28 1.03 12.15
N VAL A 103 -3.87 1.84 11.15
CA VAL A 103 -2.73 2.76 11.30
C VAL A 103 -2.98 3.80 12.39
N VAL A 104 -4.15 4.42 12.42
CA VAL A 104 -4.53 5.38 13.46
C VAL A 104 -4.49 4.73 14.85
N ALA A 105 -4.99 3.51 14.99
CA ALA A 105 -4.93 2.76 16.24
C ALA A 105 -3.47 2.51 16.70
N ILE A 106 -2.56 2.16 15.79
CA ILE A 106 -1.13 1.99 16.08
C ILE A 106 -0.53 3.31 16.57
N VAL A 107 -0.79 4.41 15.85
CA VAL A 107 -0.27 5.74 16.19
C VAL A 107 -0.80 6.19 17.56
N MET A 108 -2.10 6.03 17.81
CA MET A 108 -2.72 6.36 19.10
C MET A 108 -2.13 5.55 20.26
N THR A 109 -1.99 4.23 20.07
CA THR A 109 -1.39 3.36 21.09
C THR A 109 0.04 3.78 21.40
N THR A 110 0.84 4.08 20.38
CA THR A 110 2.22 4.54 20.54
C THR A 110 2.29 5.88 21.27
N ALA A 111 1.43 6.84 20.92
CA ALA A 111 1.36 8.15 21.55
C ALA A 111 0.96 8.07 23.03
N ILE A 112 -0.03 7.22 23.36
CA ILE A 112 -0.45 6.98 24.73
C ILE A 112 0.67 6.35 25.55
N GLN A 113 1.34 5.33 25.00
CA GLN A 113 2.45 4.63 25.69
C GLN A 113 3.64 5.54 25.97
N ARG A 114 3.89 6.52 25.10
CA ARG A 114 5.00 7.49 25.25
C ARG A 114 4.60 8.78 25.99
N GLY A 115 3.31 9.03 26.17
CA GLY A 115 2.81 10.28 26.74
C GLY A 115 3.04 11.52 25.85
N GLU A 116 3.18 11.33 24.55
CA GLU A 116 3.57 12.39 23.60
C GLU A 116 2.45 12.69 22.59
N ALA A 117 1.70 13.77 22.76
CA ALA A 117 0.64 14.18 21.85
C ALA A 117 1.15 14.57 20.45
N THR A 118 2.41 14.98 20.33
CA THR A 118 3.05 15.32 19.05
C THR A 118 3.08 14.14 18.09
N LEU A 119 3.17 12.91 18.62
CA LEU A 119 3.11 11.67 17.84
C LEU A 119 1.74 11.44 17.17
N LEU A 120 0.70 12.15 17.59
CA LEU A 120 -0.61 12.16 16.93
C LEU A 120 -0.76 13.32 15.95
N LEU A 121 -0.39 14.51 16.40
CA LEU A 121 -0.65 15.76 15.65
C LEU A 121 0.16 15.83 14.36
N GLN A 122 1.44 15.46 14.41
CA GLN A 122 2.33 15.53 13.26
C GLN A 122 1.92 14.57 12.12
N PRO A 123 1.71 13.26 12.35
CA PRO A 123 1.23 12.36 11.30
C PRO A 123 -0.14 12.76 10.77
N ALA A 124 -1.05 13.23 11.64
CA ALA A 124 -2.37 13.69 11.21
C ALA A 124 -2.29 14.90 10.29
N ALA A 125 -1.51 15.92 10.66
CA ALA A 125 -1.34 17.14 9.84
C ALA A 125 -0.73 16.81 8.47
N ILE A 126 0.33 15.99 8.44
CA ILE A 126 0.98 15.56 7.19
C ILE A 126 0.00 14.74 6.33
N THR A 127 -0.75 13.82 6.94
CA THR A 127 -1.74 13.01 6.22
C THR A 127 -2.81 13.88 5.58
N ILE A 128 -3.36 14.85 6.33
CA ILE A 128 -4.36 15.79 5.82
C ILE A 128 -3.80 16.57 4.65
N LEU A 129 -2.58 17.10 4.77
CA LEU A 129 -1.93 17.89 3.71
C LEU A 129 -1.74 17.04 2.44
N VAL A 130 -1.25 15.80 2.56
CA VAL A 130 -1.02 14.91 1.42
C VAL A 130 -2.34 14.52 0.77
N VAL A 131 -3.34 14.09 1.55
CA VAL A 131 -4.67 13.75 1.04
C VAL A 131 -5.31 14.94 0.33
N PHE A 132 -5.19 16.14 0.91
CA PHE A 132 -5.69 17.37 0.28
C PHE A 132 -5.00 17.61 -1.06
N ALA A 133 -3.68 17.51 -1.14
CA ALA A 133 -2.94 17.67 -2.39
C ALA A 133 -3.41 16.66 -3.47
N TYR A 134 -3.58 15.39 -3.12
CA TYR A 134 -4.12 14.38 -4.03
C TYR A 134 -5.57 14.65 -4.45
N ALA A 135 -6.41 15.11 -3.52
CA ALA A 135 -7.78 15.50 -3.82
C ALA A 135 -7.84 16.67 -4.80
N VAL A 136 -6.95 17.65 -4.64
CA VAL A 136 -6.82 18.79 -5.59
C VAL A 136 -6.40 18.27 -6.97
N VAL A 137 -5.38 17.42 -7.06
CA VAL A 137 -4.95 16.83 -8.33
C VAL A 137 -6.08 16.06 -8.99
N HIS A 138 -6.81 15.23 -8.23
CA HIS A 138 -7.99 14.53 -8.74
C HIS A 138 -9.06 15.49 -9.26
N ARG A 139 -9.31 16.59 -8.54
CA ARG A 139 -10.32 17.59 -8.95
C ARG A 139 -9.93 18.32 -10.24
N VAL A 140 -8.64 18.62 -10.40
CA VAL A 140 -8.11 19.34 -11.59
C VAL A 140 -7.99 18.39 -12.78
N SER A 141 -7.61 17.14 -12.55
CA SER A 141 -7.36 16.14 -13.60
C SER A 141 -7.90 14.76 -13.20
N PRO A 142 -9.24 14.55 -13.24
CA PRO A 142 -9.85 13.28 -12.81
C PRO A 142 -9.41 12.07 -13.63
N ALA A 143 -8.96 12.30 -14.87
CA ALA A 143 -8.48 11.25 -15.77
C ALA A 143 -7.05 10.76 -15.41
N SER A 144 -6.27 11.57 -14.68
CA SER A 144 -4.88 11.24 -14.32
C SER A 144 -4.74 10.50 -13.00
N LEU A 145 -5.66 10.74 -12.05
CA LEU A 145 -5.61 10.18 -10.70
C LEU A 145 -7.01 9.71 -10.28
N GLY A 146 -7.14 8.42 -9.93
CA GLY A 146 -8.39 7.84 -9.45
C GLY A 146 -8.75 8.30 -8.03
N TRP A 147 -10.05 8.38 -7.71
CA TRP A 147 -10.48 8.65 -6.33
C TRP A 147 -10.03 7.55 -5.35
N GLY A 148 -9.84 6.32 -5.87
CA GLY A 148 -9.28 5.21 -5.09
C GLY A 148 -7.87 5.50 -4.57
N ASP A 149 -7.03 6.15 -5.39
CA ASP A 149 -5.66 6.56 -5.02
C ASP A 149 -5.70 7.62 -3.92
N VAL A 150 -6.63 8.58 -3.98
CA VAL A 150 -6.82 9.62 -2.92
C VAL A 150 -7.13 8.97 -1.57
N VAL A 151 -7.98 7.95 -1.55
CA VAL A 151 -8.32 7.22 -0.31
C VAL A 151 -7.16 6.34 0.15
N LEU A 152 -6.43 5.70 -0.78
CA LEU A 152 -5.28 4.86 -0.47
C LEU A 152 -4.11 5.65 0.13
N VAL A 153 -3.91 6.87 -0.30
CA VAL A 153 -2.83 7.75 0.19
C VAL A 153 -2.95 8.02 1.69
N ALA A 154 -4.16 8.05 2.27
CA ALA A 154 -4.36 8.35 3.69
C ALA A 154 -3.64 7.37 4.64
N PRO A 155 -3.86 6.04 4.58
CA PRO A 155 -3.14 5.11 5.45
C PRO A 155 -1.63 5.07 5.17
N LEU A 156 -1.20 5.27 3.92
CA LEU A 156 0.22 5.27 3.56
C LEU A 156 0.93 6.50 4.13
N ALA A 157 0.39 7.70 3.92
CA ALA A 157 0.95 8.94 4.46
C ALA A 157 1.00 8.93 5.99
N CYS A 158 -0.07 8.44 6.64
CA CYS A 158 -0.13 8.33 8.09
C CYS A 158 0.93 7.36 8.63
N SER A 159 1.09 6.18 8.01
CA SER A 159 2.11 5.20 8.40
C SER A 159 3.53 5.76 8.28
N LEU A 160 3.83 6.40 7.15
CA LEU A 160 5.16 6.94 6.88
C LEU A 160 5.49 8.13 7.78
N ALA A 161 4.53 9.06 7.95
CA ALA A 161 4.67 10.23 8.81
C ALA A 161 4.83 9.87 10.28
N ALA A 162 4.20 8.78 10.75
CA ALA A 162 4.33 8.27 12.11
C ALA A 162 5.75 7.70 12.39
N VAL A 163 6.43 7.21 11.36
CA VAL A 163 7.83 6.75 11.49
C VAL A 163 8.79 7.93 11.38
N SER A 164 8.67 8.75 10.32
CA SER A 164 9.40 10.01 10.12
C SER A 164 8.76 10.83 9.00
N PRO A 165 8.64 12.17 9.15
CA PRO A 165 8.15 13.07 8.10
C PRO A 165 8.91 12.97 6.78
N ASP A 166 10.23 12.81 6.84
CA ASP A 166 11.10 12.74 5.65
C ASP A 166 10.75 11.57 4.76
N ARG A 167 10.23 10.48 5.35
CA ARG A 167 9.81 9.29 4.60
C ARG A 167 8.63 9.57 3.68
N VAL A 168 7.76 10.49 4.04
CA VAL A 168 6.66 10.92 3.18
C VAL A 168 7.20 11.60 1.92
N ILE A 169 8.24 12.42 2.05
CA ILE A 169 8.89 13.08 0.90
C ILE A 169 9.55 12.04 0.00
N ILE A 170 10.35 11.15 0.59
CA ILE A 170 11.04 10.07 -0.16
C ILE A 170 10.01 9.19 -0.88
N TRP A 171 8.95 8.80 -0.19
CA TRP A 171 7.86 8.02 -0.77
C TRP A 171 7.22 8.72 -1.97
N GLN A 172 6.91 10.01 -1.86
CA GLN A 172 6.33 10.79 -2.96
C GLN A 172 7.27 10.84 -4.18
N LEU A 173 8.56 11.04 -3.94
CA LEU A 173 9.57 11.05 -5.01
C LEU A 173 9.68 9.68 -5.68
N VAL A 174 9.80 8.60 -4.90
CA VAL A 174 9.94 7.23 -5.43
C VAL A 174 8.68 6.79 -6.19
N SER A 175 7.49 7.04 -5.64
CA SER A 175 6.24 6.67 -6.30
C SER A 175 6.00 7.46 -7.59
N SER A 176 6.27 8.77 -7.57
CA SER A 176 6.12 9.63 -8.75
C SER A 176 7.11 9.27 -9.83
N LEU A 177 8.38 9.04 -9.49
CA LEU A 177 9.42 8.66 -10.44
C LEU A 177 9.12 7.30 -11.07
N SER A 178 8.78 6.30 -10.26
CA SER A 178 8.44 4.96 -10.76
C SER A 178 7.20 4.96 -11.65
N GLY A 179 6.18 5.73 -11.29
CA GLY A 179 4.99 5.94 -12.11
C GLY A 179 5.31 6.65 -13.43
N ALA A 180 6.13 7.70 -13.39
CA ALA A 180 6.56 8.42 -14.60
C ALA A 180 7.36 7.52 -15.54
N VAL A 181 8.33 6.77 -15.02
CA VAL A 181 9.11 5.81 -15.82
C VAL A 181 8.21 4.77 -16.47
N HIS A 182 7.28 4.17 -15.69
CA HIS A 182 6.31 3.23 -16.23
C HIS A 182 5.44 3.86 -17.32
N GLY A 183 5.00 5.11 -17.13
CA GLY A 183 4.20 5.84 -18.11
C GLY A 183 4.91 6.07 -19.44
N VAL A 184 6.15 6.50 -19.36
CA VAL A 184 6.99 6.69 -20.54
C VAL A 184 7.20 5.36 -21.25
N MET A 185 7.57 4.30 -20.52
CA MET A 185 7.78 2.97 -21.11
C MET A 185 6.51 2.41 -21.77
N SER A 186 5.35 2.58 -21.12
CA SER A 186 4.07 2.12 -21.67
C SER A 186 3.72 2.79 -22.99
N ARG A 187 4.06 4.07 -23.15
CA ARG A 187 3.90 4.79 -24.42
C ARG A 187 4.82 4.24 -25.51
N PHE A 188 6.10 3.96 -25.19
CA PHE A 188 7.04 3.40 -26.16
C PHE A 188 6.64 2.00 -26.64
N ILE A 189 5.97 1.21 -25.80
CA ILE A 189 5.51 -0.16 -26.14
C ILE A 189 4.11 -0.15 -26.82
N GLY A 190 3.53 1.03 -27.05
CA GLY A 190 2.20 1.15 -27.67
C GLY A 190 1.02 0.68 -26.78
N ARG A 191 1.26 0.48 -25.49
CA ARG A 191 0.22 0.22 -24.48
C ARG A 191 -0.32 1.55 -23.99
N GLY A 192 -1.48 1.97 -24.36
CA GLY A 192 -2.14 3.25 -24.05
C GLY A 192 -1.65 4.06 -22.85
N SER A 193 -2.11 5.29 -22.69
CA SER A 193 -1.58 6.28 -21.73
C SER A 193 -2.03 6.10 -20.28
N SER A 194 -2.93 5.18 -19.98
CA SER A 194 -3.49 5.00 -18.63
C SER A 194 -2.71 3.93 -17.86
N ILE A 195 -2.15 4.34 -16.71
CA ILE A 195 -1.34 3.51 -15.82
C ILE A 195 -2.08 3.29 -14.52
N ALA A 196 -1.99 2.07 -13.95
CA ALA A 196 -2.38 1.80 -12.58
C ALA A 196 -1.35 2.46 -11.64
N PHE A 197 -1.70 3.53 -10.93
CA PHE A 197 -0.77 4.26 -10.07
C PHE A 197 -0.67 3.66 -8.66
N GLY A 198 -1.72 2.98 -8.19
CA GLY A 198 -1.77 2.34 -6.87
C GLY A 198 -0.59 1.43 -6.55
N PRO A 199 -0.15 0.52 -7.44
CA PRO A 199 1.02 -0.33 -7.21
C PRO A 199 2.31 0.45 -6.95
N HIS A 200 2.51 1.61 -7.62
CA HIS A 200 3.67 2.48 -7.42
C HIS A 200 3.65 3.13 -6.03
N LEU A 201 2.48 3.61 -5.59
CA LEU A 201 2.29 4.16 -4.25
C LEU A 201 2.60 3.10 -3.18
N LEU A 202 2.06 1.91 -3.33
CA LEU A 202 2.18 0.82 -2.35
C LEU A 202 3.60 0.27 -2.27
N LEU A 203 4.21 -0.01 -3.42
CA LEU A 203 5.58 -0.53 -3.46
C LEU A 203 6.59 0.49 -2.93
N ALA A 204 6.44 1.77 -3.31
CA ALA A 204 7.28 2.84 -2.79
C ALA A 204 7.15 2.98 -1.27
N ALA A 205 5.93 2.91 -0.70
CA ALA A 205 5.72 2.97 0.74
C ALA A 205 6.38 1.79 1.46
N TRP A 206 6.27 0.59 0.92
CA TRP A 206 6.91 -0.60 1.46
C TRP A 206 8.44 -0.46 1.43
N LEU A 207 9.03 -0.06 0.30
CA LEU A 207 10.47 0.14 0.15
C LEU A 207 11.03 1.20 1.11
N VAL A 208 10.27 2.25 1.39
CA VAL A 208 10.68 3.33 2.31
C VAL A 208 10.54 2.91 3.77
N LEU A 209 9.62 2.00 4.12
CA LEU A 209 9.47 1.49 5.48
C LEU A 209 10.49 0.41 5.86
N VAL A 210 10.89 -0.45 4.92
CA VAL A 210 11.84 -1.56 5.18
C VAL A 210 13.13 -1.13 5.89
N PRO A 211 13.84 -0.04 5.49
CA PRO A 211 15.06 0.37 6.16
C PRO A 211 14.88 0.95 7.57
N SER A 212 13.64 1.08 8.05
CA SER A 212 13.32 1.69 9.36
C SER A 212 13.11 0.67 10.47
N VAL A 213 13.10 -0.58 10.12
CA VAL A 213 12.83 -1.71 11.00
C VAL A 213 14.13 -2.34 11.42
#